data_00ee0fabcb8cf6726b05acfb1c653dbe
#
_entry.id   00ee0fabcb8cf6726b05acfb1c653dbe
#
_cell.length_a   1.000
_cell.length_b   1.000
_cell.length_c   1.000
_cell.angle_alpha   90.00
_cell.angle_beta   90.00
_cell.angle_gamma   90.00
#
_symmetry.space_group_name_H-M   'P 1'
#
loop_
_entity.id
_entity.type
_entity.pdbx_description
1 polymer ?
#
loop_
_entity_poly.entity_id
_entity_poly.type
_entity_poly.pdbx_seq_one_letter_code
_entity_poly.pdbx_strand_id
1 'polypeptide(L)'
;MRASRPFLAFLIVGSLLIGCKKDEPTPPEPPVANAGNDQNIQLPAISFTLSGSGTTPQGSISNYTWTRVSGPDNPLINNASSATTSVSGFSAGTYVFQLEVTNDAGLSASDQVTITVVAESQSAPVANAGADQTVQLPESFFVLSGSGTTEKGNMTGYNWTQVSGPNTSTINNSSSATTSVTGFVAGTYSFQLEVTNSFGLTAKDTVVINVIGTQTLTLQPSNVLSDEANIAIIGSGNATSHEKDLDAAAWTFNGITGYIRGAFKFDLSGIPANATIVSAKLTLYSIHDPTNGDLVNANSGTDNSMFIRRITSSWDGNTVTWQTQPTTTTTDQILVPHTNQAFLDLTDLDVKSMINAMRTSGNYGFKLTLQNEVIYTIRQFCSPTHADASKHPKLVIEYY
;
A
#
# COMPACT_ATOMS: atom_id res chain seq x y z
N MET A 1 84.61 30.55 79.89
CA MET A 1 85.38 31.56 80.60
C MET A 1 84.68 32.90 80.45
N ARG A 2 84.03 33.36 81.48
CA ARG A 2 84.27 34.62 82.17
C ARG A 2 84.42 35.82 81.20
N ALA A 3 83.76 36.95 81.33
CA ALA A 3 83.28 37.75 82.49
C ALA A 3 82.35 38.84 81.95
N SER A 4 81.22 39.14 82.50
CA SER A 4 80.84 40.09 83.56
C SER A 4 80.93 41.58 83.16
N ARG A 5 79.72 42.24 83.09
CA ARG A 5 79.23 43.50 83.75
C ARG A 5 79.93 44.83 83.42
N PRO A 6 79.26 46.02 83.65
CA PRO A 6 77.96 46.36 84.29
C PRO A 6 77.16 47.55 83.66
N PHE A 7 75.90 47.64 84.07
CA PHE A 7 75.01 48.82 84.44
C PHE A 7 75.46 50.23 84.17
N LEU A 8 74.55 50.97 83.53
CA LEU A 8 74.21 52.32 83.97
C LEU A 8 72.78 52.68 83.52
N ALA A 9 71.94 52.98 84.53
CA ALA A 9 70.60 53.49 84.34
C ALA A 9 70.64 55.00 84.10
N PHE A 10 69.85 55.51 83.14
CA PHE A 10 69.48 56.91 83.05
C PHE A 10 68.00 57.04 82.81
N LEU A 11 67.36 57.64 83.83
CA LEU A 11 65.93 57.98 83.82
C LEU A 11 65.79 59.33 83.12
N ILE A 12 65.00 59.35 82.01
CA ILE A 12 64.54 60.63 81.41
C ILE A 12 63.01 60.53 81.25
N VAL A 13 62.32 61.41 81.97
CA VAL A 13 60.91 61.72 81.84
C VAL A 13 60.69 62.39 80.44
N GLY A 14 59.97 61.81 79.53
CA GLY A 14 59.61 62.38 78.23
C GLY A 14 58.12 62.36 78.01
N SER A 15 57.55 63.51 77.89
CA SER A 15 56.15 63.85 77.65
C SER A 15 55.43 62.99 76.61
N LEU A 16 54.23 62.49 76.98
CA LEU A 16 53.25 61.91 76.04
C LEU A 16 52.77 63.03 75.10
N LEU A 17 53.22 62.98 73.87
CA LEU A 17 52.51 63.61 72.75
C LEU A 17 51.61 62.54 72.08
N ILE A 18 50.31 62.66 72.40
CA ILE A 18 49.24 61.91 71.66
C ILE A 18 49.19 62.59 70.30
N GLY A 19 49.93 62.04 69.31
CA GLY A 19 49.74 62.36 67.90
C GLY A 19 48.56 61.61 67.39
N CYS A 20 47.45 62.28 67.07
CA CYS A 20 46.44 61.75 66.17
C CYS A 20 47.12 61.39 64.85
N LYS A 21 47.31 60.06 64.58
CA LYS A 21 47.54 59.60 63.26
C LYS A 21 46.27 59.86 62.46
N LYS A 22 46.33 60.85 61.58
CA LYS A 22 45.37 60.92 60.46
C LYS A 22 45.51 59.62 59.74
N ASP A 23 44.46 58.77 59.78
CA ASP A 23 44.42 57.64 58.83
C ASP A 23 44.47 58.19 57.40
N GLU A 24 45.61 57.99 56.71
CA GLU A 24 45.66 58.25 55.28
C GLU A 24 44.68 57.34 54.62
N PRO A 25 43.83 57.82 53.68
CA PRO A 25 42.93 56.99 52.95
C PRO A 25 43.76 55.93 52.24
N THR A 26 43.42 54.65 52.48
CA THR A 26 44.03 53.51 51.71
C THR A 26 43.80 53.74 50.22
N PRO A 27 44.85 53.61 49.43
CA PRO A 27 44.64 53.72 47.94
C PRO A 27 43.53 52.78 47.46
N PRO A 28 42.74 53.23 46.53
CA PRO A 28 41.69 52.33 45.94
C PRO A 28 42.33 51.10 45.37
N GLU A 29 41.73 49.91 45.59
CA GLU A 29 42.15 48.61 45.11
C GLU A 29 41.30 48.20 43.90
N PRO A 30 41.88 47.44 42.91
CA PRO A 30 41.13 46.90 41.76
C PRO A 30 39.99 45.98 42.23
N PRO A 31 38.90 45.93 41.50
CA PRO A 31 37.86 44.93 41.71
C PRO A 31 38.38 43.53 41.41
N VAL A 32 37.59 42.50 41.81
CA VAL A 32 37.73 41.12 41.35
C VAL A 32 36.59 40.83 40.41
N ALA A 33 36.90 40.41 39.17
CA ALA A 33 35.93 39.93 38.19
C ALA A 33 35.73 38.41 38.32
N ASN A 34 34.53 37.96 38.09
CA ASN A 34 34.21 36.55 37.96
C ASN A 34 33.23 36.38 36.82
N ALA A 35 33.67 35.76 35.73
CA ALA A 35 32.88 35.50 34.49
C ALA A 35 31.95 34.29 34.62
N GLY A 36 31.97 33.60 35.76
CA GLY A 36 31.21 32.39 36.00
C GLY A 36 31.94 31.13 35.54
N ASN A 37 31.27 29.99 35.65
CA ASN A 37 31.82 28.69 35.27
C ASN A 37 31.70 28.43 33.76
N ASP A 38 32.65 27.66 33.23
CA ASP A 38 32.56 27.13 31.87
C ASP A 38 31.29 26.33 31.66
N GLN A 39 30.70 26.40 30.44
CA GLN A 39 29.44 25.78 30.09
C GLN A 39 29.55 24.92 28.85
N ASN A 40 28.74 23.85 28.80
CA ASN A 40 28.51 23.04 27.62
C ASN A 40 27.07 23.25 27.15
N ILE A 41 26.89 23.68 25.90
CA ILE A 41 25.60 23.97 25.27
C ILE A 41 25.40 23.01 24.16
N GLN A 42 24.30 22.27 24.14
CA GLN A 42 23.93 21.34 23.07
C GLN A 42 22.97 22.02 22.08
N LEU A 43 23.33 22.07 20.80
CA LEU A 43 22.38 22.48 19.75
C LEU A 43 21.24 21.46 19.65
N PRO A 44 20.01 21.93 19.33
CA PRO A 44 19.64 23.22 18.72
C PRO A 44 19.27 24.33 19.72
N ALA A 45 20.07 24.55 20.80
CA ALA A 45 19.85 25.70 21.67
C ALA A 45 19.91 27.01 20.88
N ILE A 46 18.94 27.94 21.14
CA ILE A 46 18.86 29.23 20.46
C ILE A 46 19.56 30.36 21.21
N SER A 47 19.82 30.17 22.52
CA SER A 47 20.53 31.10 23.38
C SER A 47 21.15 30.39 24.56
N PHE A 48 22.15 31.01 25.18
CA PHE A 48 22.68 30.67 26.50
C PHE A 48 22.93 31.95 27.35
N THR A 49 23.17 31.81 28.64
CA THR A 49 23.33 32.94 29.56
C THR A 49 24.76 33.01 30.05
N LEU A 50 25.36 34.20 29.93
CA LEU A 50 26.57 34.58 30.65
C LEU A 50 26.15 35.18 32.00
N SER A 51 26.70 34.66 33.12
CA SER A 51 26.39 35.12 34.50
C SER A 51 27.67 35.47 35.18
N GLY A 52 28.00 36.73 35.13
CA GLY A 52 29.19 37.25 35.81
C GLY A 52 28.88 38.01 37.08
N SER A 53 29.91 38.29 37.86
CA SER A 53 29.87 39.12 39.03
C SER A 53 31.17 39.89 39.25
N GLY A 54 31.11 40.96 40.02
CA GLY A 54 32.27 41.69 40.47
C GLY A 54 32.19 42.02 41.95
N THR A 55 33.33 42.00 42.63
CA THR A 55 33.46 42.46 44.02
C THR A 55 34.59 43.48 44.16
N THR A 56 34.45 44.42 45.02
CA THR A 56 35.52 45.42 45.33
C THR A 56 35.69 45.59 46.82
N PRO A 57 36.92 45.70 47.32
CA PRO A 57 37.18 45.94 48.76
C PRO A 57 36.64 47.29 49.24
N GLN A 58 36.55 48.30 48.36
CA GLN A 58 36.12 49.65 48.67
C GLN A 58 35.18 50.14 47.53
N GLY A 59 34.09 50.83 47.92
CA GLY A 59 33.14 51.41 47.01
C GLY A 59 32.19 50.38 46.42
N SER A 60 31.80 50.56 45.14
CA SER A 60 30.85 49.73 44.41
C SER A 60 31.33 49.45 43.01
N ILE A 61 30.81 48.37 42.35
CA ILE A 61 31.00 48.11 40.92
C ILE A 61 30.13 49.09 40.13
N SER A 62 30.78 49.89 39.29
CA SER A 62 30.14 50.93 38.45
C SER A 62 29.80 50.43 37.04
N ASN A 63 30.53 49.45 36.53
CA ASN A 63 30.28 48.96 35.18
C ASN A 63 30.66 47.48 34.99
N TYR A 64 29.94 46.82 34.08
CA TYR A 64 30.25 45.51 33.55
C TYR A 64 30.41 45.64 32.04
N THR A 65 31.35 44.88 31.42
CA THR A 65 31.52 44.84 29.97
C THR A 65 31.85 43.43 29.53
N TRP A 66 30.91 42.80 28.80
CA TRP A 66 31.15 41.53 28.18
C TRP A 66 31.70 41.70 26.76
N THR A 67 32.74 40.98 26.43
CA THR A 67 33.32 40.93 25.07
C THR A 67 33.58 39.50 24.69
N ARG A 68 33.45 39.19 23.39
CA ARG A 68 33.92 37.93 22.83
C ARG A 68 35.44 38.05 22.54
N VAL A 69 36.21 37.12 23.08
CA VAL A 69 37.64 37.01 22.88
C VAL A 69 37.93 36.15 21.65
N SER A 70 37.28 34.98 21.55
CA SER A 70 37.44 34.05 20.44
C SER A 70 36.16 33.22 20.19
N GLY A 71 36.10 32.59 19.03
CA GLY A 71 34.99 31.71 18.66
C GLY A 71 34.83 31.60 17.12
N PRO A 72 34.08 30.60 16.61
CA PRO A 72 33.96 30.35 15.16
C PRO A 72 33.19 31.47 14.43
N ASP A 73 32.29 32.19 15.09
CA ASP A 73 31.50 33.29 14.53
C ASP A 73 31.36 34.46 15.51
N ASN A 74 30.52 35.46 15.23
CA ASN A 74 30.26 36.64 16.05
C ASN A 74 28.82 36.61 16.60
N PRO A 75 28.57 35.87 17.68
CA PRO A 75 27.24 35.82 18.30
C PRO A 75 26.86 37.17 18.89
N LEU A 76 25.55 37.42 18.96
CA LEU A 76 25.02 38.62 19.56
C LEU A 76 24.99 38.51 21.10
N ILE A 77 25.71 39.39 21.81
CA ILE A 77 25.57 39.60 23.25
C ILE A 77 24.45 40.63 23.41
N ASN A 78 23.28 40.21 23.96
CA ASN A 78 22.08 41.06 23.98
C ASN A 78 22.21 42.30 24.84
N ASN A 79 22.90 42.23 25.97
CA ASN A 79 23.23 43.38 26.83
C ASN A 79 24.64 43.20 27.41
N ALA A 80 25.63 43.69 26.71
CA ALA A 80 27.03 43.57 27.10
C ALA A 80 27.40 44.34 28.38
N SER A 81 26.57 45.29 28.82
CA SER A 81 26.80 46.12 30.02
C SER A 81 26.11 45.58 31.28
N SER A 82 25.51 44.41 31.24
CA SER A 82 24.86 43.78 32.40
C SER A 82 25.73 42.67 32.97
N ALA A 83 25.74 42.50 34.28
CA ALA A 83 26.40 41.37 34.94
C ALA A 83 25.92 40.03 34.39
N THR A 84 24.61 39.92 34.09
CA THR A 84 24.00 38.75 33.46
C THR A 84 23.43 39.16 32.11
N THR A 85 23.75 38.38 31.04
CA THR A 85 23.26 38.64 29.69
C THR A 85 23.08 37.34 28.94
N SER A 86 22.22 37.35 27.88
CA SER A 86 22.07 36.24 27.00
C SER A 86 22.88 36.43 25.69
N VAL A 87 23.31 35.31 25.13
CA VAL A 87 24.03 35.25 23.85
C VAL A 87 23.20 34.42 22.88
N SER A 88 23.08 34.87 21.64
CA SER A 88 22.33 34.21 20.56
C SER A 88 23.06 34.30 19.22
N GLY A 89 22.63 33.49 18.21
CA GLY A 89 23.24 33.49 16.88
C GLY A 89 24.64 32.88 16.85
N PHE A 90 24.82 31.76 17.52
CA PHE A 90 26.07 31.02 17.61
C PHE A 90 25.98 29.68 16.88
N SER A 91 27.09 29.18 16.37
CA SER A 91 27.26 27.83 15.81
C SER A 91 28.05 26.92 16.76
N ALA A 92 28.17 25.64 16.38
CA ALA A 92 29.00 24.69 17.12
C ALA A 92 30.47 25.11 17.14
N GLY A 93 31.09 24.96 18.29
CA GLY A 93 32.50 25.30 18.52
C GLY A 93 32.75 25.85 19.92
N THR A 94 33.99 26.25 20.17
CA THR A 94 34.39 26.78 21.48
C THR A 94 34.51 28.31 21.39
N TYR A 95 33.83 29.00 22.29
CA TYR A 95 33.83 30.43 22.47
C TYR A 95 34.53 30.79 23.79
N VAL A 96 35.27 31.92 23.82
CA VAL A 96 35.76 32.52 25.03
C VAL A 96 35.18 33.91 25.12
N PHE A 97 34.51 34.21 26.25
CA PHE A 97 34.02 35.53 26.59
C PHE A 97 34.79 36.07 27.78
N GLN A 98 35.05 37.38 27.76
CA GLN A 98 35.69 38.10 28.88
C GLN A 98 34.70 39.07 29.48
N LEU A 99 34.64 39.03 30.81
CA LEU A 99 33.96 40.03 31.63
C LEU A 99 35.01 40.98 32.15
N GLU A 100 34.87 42.27 31.86
CA GLU A 100 35.58 43.36 32.55
C GLU A 100 34.62 44.02 33.52
N VAL A 101 35.05 44.21 34.76
CA VAL A 101 34.31 44.95 35.79
C VAL A 101 35.13 46.15 36.20
N THR A 102 34.45 47.31 36.39
CA THR A 102 35.08 48.58 36.79
C THR A 102 34.40 49.06 38.08
N ASN A 103 35.19 49.51 39.06
CA ASN A 103 34.65 50.10 40.29
C ASN A 103 34.47 51.63 40.15
N ASP A 104 33.88 52.27 41.14
CA ASP A 104 33.63 53.69 41.16
C ASP A 104 34.93 54.55 41.27
N ALA A 105 36.06 53.94 41.64
CA ALA A 105 37.36 54.54 41.55
C ALA A 105 38.02 54.51 40.11
N GLY A 106 37.33 53.87 39.16
CA GLY A 106 37.82 53.72 37.75
C GLY A 106 38.84 52.61 37.55
N LEU A 107 39.07 51.75 38.53
CA LEU A 107 39.97 50.59 38.39
C LEU A 107 39.18 49.41 37.84
N SER A 108 39.82 48.64 36.96
CA SER A 108 39.19 47.49 36.29
C SER A 108 39.94 46.18 36.56
N ALA A 109 39.20 45.07 36.48
CA ALA A 109 39.73 43.71 36.40
C ALA A 109 38.89 42.90 35.43
N SER A 110 39.45 41.82 34.92
CA SER A 110 38.77 40.94 33.96
C SER A 110 38.95 39.48 34.31
N ASP A 111 37.97 38.69 33.91
CA ASP A 111 37.94 37.22 33.98
C ASP A 111 37.33 36.64 32.70
N GLN A 112 37.62 35.38 32.41
CA GLN A 112 37.17 34.72 31.19
C GLN A 112 36.36 33.46 31.50
N VAL A 113 35.37 33.18 30.64
CA VAL A 113 34.57 31.96 30.67
C VAL A 113 34.61 31.29 29.30
N THR A 114 34.72 29.96 29.29
CA THR A 114 34.69 29.14 28.08
C THR A 114 33.31 28.52 27.91
N ILE A 115 32.74 28.71 26.73
CA ILE A 115 31.46 28.09 26.34
C ILE A 115 31.73 27.14 25.21
N THR A 116 31.48 25.82 25.40
CA THR A 116 31.59 24.79 24.37
C THR A 116 30.21 24.50 23.82
N VAL A 117 29.99 24.87 22.57
CA VAL A 117 28.74 24.57 21.85
C VAL A 117 28.93 23.29 21.02
N VAL A 118 28.21 22.26 21.41
CA VAL A 118 28.28 20.94 20.74
C VAL A 118 27.26 20.89 19.63
N ALA A 119 27.68 20.41 18.45
CA ALA A 119 26.79 20.22 17.31
C ALA A 119 25.65 19.25 17.64
N GLU A 120 24.49 19.43 17.00
CA GLU A 120 23.40 18.47 17.10
C GLU A 120 23.86 17.12 16.51
N SER A 121 23.64 16.04 17.25
CA SER A 121 23.90 14.71 16.74
C SER A 121 22.91 14.38 15.63
N GLN A 122 23.42 14.05 14.44
CA GLN A 122 22.61 13.63 13.32
C GLN A 122 22.47 12.09 13.36
N SER A 123 21.27 11.59 13.14
CA SER A 123 20.99 10.16 12.96
C SER A 123 20.29 9.92 11.64
N ALA A 124 20.65 8.82 10.97
CA ALA A 124 19.93 8.39 9.77
C ALA A 124 18.49 8.03 10.14
N PRO A 125 17.53 8.26 9.24
CA PRO A 125 16.16 7.79 9.43
C PRO A 125 16.10 6.26 9.33
N VAL A 126 14.95 5.69 9.70
CA VAL A 126 14.60 4.30 9.44
C VAL A 126 13.47 4.29 8.43
N ALA A 127 13.66 3.56 7.33
CA ALA A 127 12.64 3.33 6.30
C ALA A 127 11.85 2.07 6.63
N ASN A 128 10.57 2.06 6.27
CA ASN A 128 9.71 0.88 6.28
C ASN A 128 8.82 0.92 5.04
N ALA A 129 9.05 0.02 4.11
CA ALA A 129 8.31 -0.12 2.85
C ALA A 129 6.96 -0.85 3.02
N GLY A 130 6.65 -1.32 4.23
CA GLY A 130 5.48 -2.11 4.52
C GLY A 130 5.72 -3.62 4.36
N ALA A 131 4.69 -4.40 4.64
CA ALA A 131 4.75 -5.86 4.50
C ALA A 131 4.58 -6.29 3.05
N ASP A 132 5.18 -7.43 2.68
CA ASP A 132 4.98 -8.07 1.39
C ASP A 132 3.49 -8.35 1.14
N GLN A 133 3.06 -8.23 -0.13
CA GLN A 133 1.66 -8.35 -0.53
C GLN A 133 1.50 -9.37 -1.65
N THR A 134 0.31 -9.98 -1.70
CA THR A 134 -0.15 -10.77 -2.83
C THR A 134 -1.32 -10.04 -3.49
N VAL A 135 -1.23 -9.83 -4.79
CA VAL A 135 -2.25 -9.18 -5.62
C VAL A 135 -2.76 -10.19 -6.63
N GLN A 136 -4.07 -10.30 -6.75
CA GLN A 136 -4.71 -11.24 -7.67
C GLN A 136 -5.28 -10.50 -8.87
N LEU A 137 -4.84 -10.85 -10.09
CA LEU A 137 -5.51 -10.35 -11.30
C LEU A 137 -6.97 -10.85 -11.36
N PRO A 138 -7.90 -10.05 -11.87
CA PRO A 138 -7.71 -8.83 -12.68
C PRO A 138 -7.68 -7.50 -11.91
N GLU A 139 -7.16 -7.47 -10.67
CA GLU A 139 -6.97 -6.19 -10.00
C GLU A 139 -6.16 -5.23 -10.87
N SER A 140 -6.61 -3.97 -10.97
CA SER A 140 -6.00 -2.96 -11.85
C SER A 140 -4.96 -2.09 -11.15
N PHE A 141 -4.91 -2.11 -9.82
CA PHE A 141 -3.94 -1.39 -9.01
C PHE A 141 -3.70 -2.09 -7.66
N PHE A 142 -2.57 -1.79 -7.04
CA PHE A 142 -2.30 -2.07 -5.63
C PHE A 142 -1.68 -0.84 -4.98
N VAL A 143 -1.61 -0.83 -3.65
CA VAL A 143 -1.13 0.31 -2.87
C VAL A 143 0.19 -0.05 -2.18
N LEU A 144 1.20 0.79 -2.39
CA LEU A 144 2.42 0.83 -1.59
C LEU A 144 2.18 1.76 -0.40
N SER A 145 2.39 1.28 0.81
CA SER A 145 2.20 2.03 2.06
C SER A 145 3.48 1.98 2.88
N GLY A 146 4.31 3.00 2.71
CA GLY A 146 5.57 3.12 3.43
C GLY A 146 5.52 4.15 4.55
N SER A 147 6.54 4.11 5.37
CA SER A 147 6.75 5.09 6.43
C SER A 147 8.24 5.33 6.67
N GLY A 148 8.55 6.45 7.31
CA GLY A 148 9.89 6.75 7.78
C GLY A 148 9.84 7.33 9.18
N THR A 149 10.82 6.98 10.01
CA THR A 149 10.99 7.56 11.35
C THR A 149 12.42 8.06 11.51
N THR A 150 12.61 9.07 12.34
CA THR A 150 13.92 9.60 12.69
C THR A 150 13.94 9.99 14.18
N GLU A 151 15.06 9.71 14.85
CA GLU A 151 15.23 10.11 16.25
C GLU A 151 15.48 11.60 16.38
N LYS A 152 16.07 12.21 15.35
CA LYS A 152 16.42 13.64 15.32
C LYS A 152 15.96 14.27 14.02
N GLY A 153 15.50 15.54 14.12
CA GLY A 153 14.95 16.26 12.99
C GLY A 153 13.55 15.75 12.58
N ASN A 154 13.17 16.04 11.36
CA ASN A 154 11.87 15.67 10.78
C ASN A 154 12.09 14.88 9.47
N MET A 155 11.12 14.07 9.07
CA MET A 155 11.10 13.48 7.74
C MET A 155 10.77 14.57 6.71
N THR A 156 11.53 14.60 5.61
CA THR A 156 11.40 15.62 4.55
C THR A 156 11.08 15.05 3.18
N GLY A 157 11.29 13.74 2.97
CA GLY A 157 11.05 13.14 1.67
C GLY A 157 10.82 11.63 1.69
N TYR A 158 10.09 11.19 0.68
CA TYR A 158 9.88 9.79 0.31
C TYR A 158 10.19 9.64 -1.17
N ASN A 159 10.70 8.48 -1.58
CA ASN A 159 10.90 8.18 -2.99
C ASN A 159 10.76 6.67 -3.24
N TRP A 160 9.72 6.29 -3.98
CA TRP A 160 9.49 4.92 -4.41
C TRP A 160 10.11 4.65 -5.77
N THR A 161 10.78 3.52 -5.90
CA THR A 161 11.33 3.04 -7.17
C THR A 161 11.02 1.55 -7.35
N GLN A 162 10.69 1.14 -8.56
CA GLN A 162 10.65 -0.27 -8.92
C GLN A 162 12.08 -0.78 -9.09
N VAL A 163 12.46 -1.80 -8.33
CA VAL A 163 13.80 -2.44 -8.39
C VAL A 163 13.80 -3.58 -9.40
N SER A 164 12.74 -4.40 -9.39
CA SER A 164 12.58 -5.52 -10.32
C SER A 164 11.12 -5.82 -10.60
N GLY A 165 10.86 -6.60 -11.66
CA GLY A 165 9.54 -7.06 -12.04
C GLY A 165 9.50 -7.58 -13.47
N PRO A 166 8.42 -8.30 -13.87
CA PRO A 166 8.26 -8.83 -15.22
C PRO A 166 8.13 -7.75 -16.29
N ASN A 167 7.61 -6.58 -15.92
CA ASN A 167 7.54 -5.38 -16.76
C ASN A 167 7.73 -4.13 -15.91
N THR A 168 7.83 -2.96 -16.56
CA THR A 168 7.83 -1.66 -15.87
C THR A 168 6.39 -1.26 -15.58
N SER A 169 6.07 -1.14 -14.30
CA SER A 169 4.78 -0.64 -13.82
C SER A 169 4.80 0.88 -13.60
N THR A 170 3.65 1.48 -13.46
CA THR A 170 3.52 2.92 -13.20
C THR A 170 3.25 3.17 -11.72
N ILE A 171 4.17 3.87 -11.05
CA ILE A 171 3.98 4.40 -9.69
C ILE A 171 3.35 5.79 -9.83
N ASN A 172 2.10 5.96 -9.37
CA ASN A 172 1.33 7.19 -9.63
C ASN A 172 1.91 8.43 -8.94
N ASN A 173 2.46 8.29 -7.73
CA ASN A 173 3.15 9.36 -7.02
C ASN A 173 4.31 8.78 -6.20
N SER A 174 5.49 8.74 -6.81
CA SER A 174 6.69 8.18 -6.16
C SER A 174 7.17 8.97 -4.93
N SER A 175 6.77 10.25 -4.80
CA SER A 175 7.20 11.12 -3.70
C SER A 175 6.28 11.08 -2.48
N SER A 176 5.23 10.26 -2.48
CA SER A 176 4.32 10.10 -1.35
C SER A 176 4.66 8.87 -0.53
N ALA A 177 4.47 8.93 0.79
CA ALA A 177 4.59 7.75 1.66
C ALA A 177 3.65 6.62 1.21
N THR A 178 2.45 6.97 0.76
CA THR A 178 1.45 6.03 0.21
C THR A 178 1.16 6.39 -1.23
N THR A 179 1.23 5.41 -2.12
CA THR A 179 0.98 5.57 -3.56
C THR A 179 0.37 4.30 -4.15
N SER A 180 -0.33 4.44 -5.28
CA SER A 180 -0.83 3.30 -6.04
C SER A 180 0.09 2.97 -7.22
N VAL A 181 0.11 1.70 -7.59
CA VAL A 181 0.85 1.16 -8.73
C VAL A 181 -0.13 0.55 -9.71
N THR A 182 0.06 0.80 -10.99
CA THR A 182 -0.77 0.31 -12.11
C THR A 182 0.09 -0.25 -13.24
N GLY A 183 -0.52 -0.91 -14.23
CA GLY A 183 0.19 -1.40 -15.42
C GLY A 183 1.09 -2.60 -15.16
N PHE A 184 0.80 -3.42 -14.15
CA PHE A 184 1.52 -4.64 -13.82
C PHE A 184 0.89 -5.86 -14.48
N VAL A 185 1.67 -6.93 -14.64
CA VAL A 185 1.26 -8.26 -15.10
C VAL A 185 1.58 -9.31 -14.03
N ALA A 186 1.17 -10.56 -14.24
CA ALA A 186 1.51 -11.64 -13.31
C ALA A 186 3.03 -11.80 -13.13
N GLY A 187 3.46 -12.02 -11.90
CA GLY A 187 4.85 -12.22 -11.50
C GLY A 187 5.22 -11.48 -10.24
N THR A 188 6.49 -11.55 -9.87
CA THR A 188 6.99 -10.96 -8.62
C THR A 188 7.69 -9.63 -8.89
N TYR A 189 7.29 -8.59 -8.17
CA TYR A 189 7.87 -7.25 -8.21
C TYR A 189 8.57 -6.94 -6.89
N SER A 190 9.61 -6.11 -6.96
CA SER A 190 10.24 -5.52 -5.79
C SER A 190 10.24 -4.00 -5.94
N PHE A 191 9.75 -3.31 -4.91
CA PHE A 191 9.76 -1.85 -4.82
C PHE A 191 10.60 -1.41 -3.63
N GLN A 192 11.40 -0.37 -3.82
CA GLN A 192 12.22 0.23 -2.77
C GLN A 192 11.69 1.59 -2.39
N LEU A 193 11.53 1.80 -1.10
CA LEU A 193 11.28 3.11 -0.50
C LEU A 193 12.60 3.69 -0.01
N GLU A 194 12.94 4.88 -0.46
CA GLU A 194 13.96 5.73 0.13
C GLU A 194 13.29 6.87 0.91
N VAL A 195 13.71 7.07 2.15
CA VAL A 195 13.23 8.16 3.02
C VAL A 195 14.38 9.10 3.35
N THR A 196 14.09 10.39 3.47
CA THR A 196 15.07 11.44 3.77
C THR A 196 14.63 12.26 4.97
N ASN A 197 15.55 12.57 5.88
CA ASN A 197 15.29 13.47 7.01
C ASN A 197 15.78 14.90 6.74
N SER A 198 15.53 15.84 7.67
CA SER A 198 15.90 17.24 7.58
C SER A 198 17.42 17.50 7.59
N PHE A 199 18.23 16.50 7.92
CA PHE A 199 19.70 16.55 7.81
C PHE A 199 20.21 16.07 6.46
N GLY A 200 19.32 15.65 5.53
CA GLY A 200 19.70 15.09 4.23
C GLY A 200 20.18 13.65 4.30
N LEU A 201 20.09 12.99 5.45
CA LEU A 201 20.42 11.58 5.60
C LEU A 201 19.27 10.71 5.10
N THR A 202 19.62 9.59 4.46
CA THR A 202 18.65 8.68 3.85
C THR A 202 18.72 7.28 4.43
N ALA A 203 17.62 6.54 4.29
CA ALA A 203 17.54 5.10 4.52
C ALA A 203 16.62 4.46 3.47
N LYS A 204 16.78 3.16 3.25
CA LYS A 204 16.04 2.39 2.25
C LYS A 204 15.46 1.13 2.86
N ASP A 205 14.29 0.74 2.34
CA ASP A 205 13.67 -0.55 2.62
C ASP A 205 12.94 -1.05 1.37
N THR A 206 12.68 -2.34 1.28
CA THR A 206 12.06 -2.97 0.11
C THR A 206 10.84 -3.79 0.50
N VAL A 207 9.83 -3.78 -0.36
CA VAL A 207 8.64 -4.63 -0.27
C VAL A 207 8.52 -5.48 -1.52
N VAL A 208 8.09 -6.72 -1.35
CA VAL A 208 7.82 -7.67 -2.45
C VAL A 208 6.33 -7.76 -2.70
N ILE A 209 5.93 -7.63 -3.96
CA ILE A 209 4.55 -7.78 -4.41
C ILE A 209 4.49 -8.99 -5.35
N ASN A 210 3.74 -10.02 -4.95
CA ASN A 210 3.52 -11.21 -5.76
C ASN A 210 2.17 -11.09 -6.49
N VAL A 211 2.20 -10.84 -7.80
CA VAL A 211 1.00 -10.74 -8.65
C VAL A 211 0.68 -12.09 -9.24
N ILE A 212 -0.44 -12.68 -8.82
CA ILE A 212 -0.92 -13.98 -9.30
C ILE A 212 -1.82 -13.75 -10.51
N GLY A 213 -1.53 -14.46 -11.61
CA GLY A 213 -2.32 -14.44 -12.84
C GLY A 213 -3.56 -15.32 -12.76
N THR A 214 -4.49 -15.10 -13.71
CA THR A 214 -5.62 -16.01 -13.92
C THR A 214 -5.16 -17.26 -14.69
N GLN A 215 -5.86 -18.37 -14.44
CA GLN A 215 -5.77 -19.63 -15.21
C GLN A 215 -6.94 -19.68 -16.17
N THR A 216 -6.73 -20.19 -17.38
CA THR A 216 -7.81 -20.42 -18.36
C THR A 216 -8.01 -21.91 -18.57
N LEU A 217 -9.23 -22.38 -18.36
CA LEU A 217 -9.66 -23.73 -18.65
C LEU A 217 -10.67 -23.69 -19.79
N THR A 218 -10.36 -24.39 -20.90
CA THR A 218 -11.30 -24.58 -22.02
C THR A 218 -11.85 -25.99 -21.96
N LEU A 219 -13.16 -26.12 -21.89
CA LEU A 219 -13.88 -27.38 -21.85
C LEU A 219 -14.73 -27.52 -23.12
N GLN A 220 -14.68 -28.69 -23.68
CA GLN A 220 -15.65 -29.17 -24.65
C GLN A 220 -16.14 -30.53 -24.14
N PRO A 221 -17.47 -30.84 -24.19
CA PRO A 221 -17.95 -32.13 -23.77
C PRO A 221 -17.25 -33.24 -24.54
N SER A 222 -16.89 -34.31 -23.85
CA SER A 222 -16.53 -35.55 -24.52
C SER A 222 -17.76 -36.19 -25.12
N ASN A 223 -17.58 -37.05 -26.11
CA ASN A 223 -18.66 -37.85 -26.72
C ASN A 223 -19.14 -38.97 -25.75
N VAL A 224 -19.69 -38.51 -24.58
CA VAL A 224 -20.22 -39.40 -23.52
C VAL A 224 -21.74 -39.24 -23.50
N LEU A 225 -22.44 -40.24 -23.98
CA LEU A 225 -23.89 -40.22 -24.20
C LEU A 225 -24.70 -39.98 -22.90
N SER A 226 -24.14 -40.32 -21.73
CA SER A 226 -24.79 -39.98 -20.44
C SER A 226 -24.82 -38.47 -20.12
N ASP A 227 -24.02 -37.69 -20.86
CA ASP A 227 -23.79 -36.27 -20.56
C ASP A 227 -24.49 -35.34 -21.57
N GLU A 228 -25.23 -35.88 -22.54
CA GLU A 228 -26.04 -35.13 -23.50
C GLU A 228 -27.30 -35.91 -23.90
N ALA A 229 -28.33 -35.23 -24.32
CA ALA A 229 -29.52 -35.83 -24.95
C ALA A 229 -30.42 -34.75 -25.57
N ASN A 230 -31.06 -35.10 -26.68
CA ASN A 230 -32.30 -34.48 -27.13
C ASN A 230 -33.48 -35.18 -26.45
N ILE A 231 -34.00 -34.59 -25.38
CA ILE A 231 -35.12 -35.14 -24.62
C ILE A 231 -36.43 -34.81 -25.37
N ALA A 232 -37.01 -35.78 -26.01
CA ALA A 232 -38.13 -35.58 -26.94
C ALA A 232 -39.39 -36.34 -26.54
N ILE A 233 -40.53 -35.79 -26.98
CA ILE A 233 -41.82 -36.46 -27.04
C ILE A 233 -42.42 -36.24 -28.42
N ILE A 234 -42.87 -37.30 -29.10
CA ILE A 234 -43.57 -37.23 -30.37
C ILE A 234 -44.94 -37.89 -30.19
N GLY A 235 -46.01 -37.12 -30.34
CA GLY A 235 -47.35 -37.55 -29.93
C GLY A 235 -47.39 -37.93 -28.45
N SER A 236 -47.58 -39.22 -28.13
CA SER A 236 -47.56 -39.76 -26.78
C SER A 236 -46.30 -40.59 -26.45
N GLY A 237 -45.39 -40.74 -27.42
CA GLY A 237 -44.19 -41.59 -27.30
C GLY A 237 -42.92 -40.78 -26.92
N ASN A 238 -42.12 -41.34 -26.00
CA ASN A 238 -40.77 -40.84 -25.78
C ASN A 238 -39.90 -41.12 -27.00
N ALA A 239 -39.10 -40.12 -27.38
CA ALA A 239 -38.21 -40.19 -28.54
C ALA A 239 -36.83 -39.52 -28.21
N THR A 240 -36.30 -39.79 -27.01
CA THR A 240 -34.96 -39.26 -26.62
C THR A 240 -33.90 -39.84 -27.55
N SER A 241 -33.00 -38.97 -28.01
CA SER A 241 -31.97 -39.33 -28.96
C SER A 241 -30.64 -38.64 -28.66
N HIS A 242 -29.57 -39.16 -29.26
CA HIS A 242 -28.22 -38.63 -29.25
C HIS A 242 -27.79 -38.32 -30.70
N GLU A 243 -28.33 -37.24 -31.20
CA GLU A 243 -28.07 -36.80 -32.57
C GLU A 243 -26.86 -35.85 -32.63
N LYS A 244 -26.35 -35.57 -33.82
CA LYS A 244 -25.27 -34.59 -34.06
C LYS A 244 -25.70 -33.13 -33.73
N ASP A 245 -26.96 -32.91 -33.45
CA ASP A 245 -27.57 -31.64 -33.08
C ASP A 245 -28.11 -31.67 -31.64
N LEU A 246 -28.15 -30.47 -31.01
CA LEU A 246 -28.83 -30.18 -29.77
C LEU A 246 -29.98 -29.22 -30.08
N ASP A 247 -31.20 -29.67 -29.84
CA ASP A 247 -32.41 -29.00 -30.30
C ASP A 247 -33.17 -28.31 -29.12
N ALA A 248 -33.70 -27.13 -29.43
CA ALA A 248 -34.87 -26.58 -28.75
C ALA A 248 -35.95 -26.45 -29.84
N ALA A 249 -36.93 -27.37 -29.88
CA ALA A 249 -37.81 -27.50 -31.04
C ALA A 249 -39.27 -27.85 -30.66
N ALA A 250 -40.18 -27.32 -31.45
CA ALA A 250 -41.55 -27.74 -31.60
C ALA A 250 -41.83 -27.95 -33.08
N TRP A 251 -41.98 -29.23 -33.51
CA TRP A 251 -42.03 -29.58 -34.92
C TRP A 251 -43.00 -30.73 -35.19
N THR A 252 -43.16 -31.10 -36.45
CA THR A 252 -43.95 -32.31 -36.80
C THR A 252 -43.04 -33.39 -37.36
N PHE A 253 -43.17 -34.61 -36.86
CA PHE A 253 -42.45 -35.80 -37.30
C PHE A 253 -43.45 -36.73 -37.95
N ASN A 254 -43.35 -36.89 -39.27
CA ASN A 254 -44.37 -37.64 -40.07
C ASN A 254 -45.83 -37.17 -39.77
N GLY A 255 -46.04 -35.85 -39.63
CA GLY A 255 -47.33 -35.26 -39.33
C GLY A 255 -47.78 -35.30 -37.86
N ILE A 256 -46.97 -35.90 -37.00
CA ILE A 256 -47.24 -35.95 -35.55
C ILE A 256 -46.47 -34.86 -34.83
N THR A 257 -47.13 -34.05 -34.01
CA THR A 257 -46.51 -33.01 -33.24
C THR A 257 -45.49 -33.59 -32.24
N GLY A 258 -44.28 -33.00 -32.20
CA GLY A 258 -43.26 -33.35 -31.23
C GLY A 258 -42.59 -32.13 -30.65
N TYR A 259 -42.01 -32.27 -29.46
CA TYR A 259 -41.24 -31.27 -28.73
C TYR A 259 -39.89 -31.85 -28.35
N ILE A 260 -38.80 -31.05 -28.51
CA ILE A 260 -37.45 -31.47 -28.19
C ILE A 260 -36.80 -30.42 -27.31
N ARG A 261 -36.06 -30.86 -26.28
CA ARG A 261 -35.29 -30.02 -25.34
C ARG A 261 -33.91 -30.62 -25.22
N GLY A 262 -32.90 -29.90 -25.72
CA GLY A 262 -31.51 -30.32 -25.63
C GLY A 262 -30.97 -30.18 -24.19
N ALA A 263 -30.22 -31.16 -23.75
CA ALA A 263 -29.53 -31.14 -22.46
C ALA A 263 -28.07 -31.58 -22.63
N PHE A 264 -27.14 -30.92 -21.95
CA PHE A 264 -25.72 -31.27 -22.02
C PHE A 264 -24.99 -30.77 -20.76
N LYS A 265 -23.85 -31.39 -20.42
CA LYS A 265 -23.02 -30.98 -19.32
C LYS A 265 -21.53 -31.03 -19.66
N PHE A 266 -20.75 -30.23 -18.91
CA PHE A 266 -19.29 -30.23 -18.97
C PHE A 266 -18.73 -30.88 -17.70
N ASP A 267 -17.57 -31.51 -17.81
CA ASP A 267 -16.82 -31.93 -16.63
C ASP A 267 -16.09 -30.70 -16.02
N LEU A 268 -16.53 -30.28 -14.85
CA LEU A 268 -15.94 -29.16 -14.10
C LEU A 268 -14.88 -29.60 -13.08
N SER A 269 -14.51 -30.87 -13.04
CA SER A 269 -13.57 -31.44 -12.05
C SER A 269 -12.17 -30.85 -12.17
N GLY A 270 -11.80 -30.31 -13.32
CA GLY A 270 -10.53 -29.61 -13.55
C GLY A 270 -10.42 -28.24 -12.85
N ILE A 271 -11.51 -27.71 -12.27
CA ILE A 271 -11.49 -26.44 -11.55
C ILE A 271 -11.23 -26.72 -10.06
N PRO A 272 -10.14 -26.20 -9.44
CA PRO A 272 -9.86 -26.39 -8.02
C PRO A 272 -11.05 -25.96 -7.14
N ALA A 273 -11.32 -26.70 -6.08
CA ALA A 273 -12.49 -26.46 -5.22
C ALA A 273 -12.49 -25.04 -4.59
N ASN A 274 -11.30 -24.52 -4.28
CA ASN A 274 -11.11 -23.18 -3.71
C ASN A 274 -10.93 -22.06 -4.76
N ALA A 275 -10.97 -22.40 -6.08
CA ALA A 275 -10.79 -21.41 -7.13
C ALA A 275 -11.93 -20.38 -7.15
N THR A 276 -11.58 -19.14 -7.39
CA THR A 276 -12.53 -18.04 -7.66
C THR A 276 -12.71 -17.91 -9.17
N ILE A 277 -13.94 -18.02 -9.67
CA ILE A 277 -14.23 -17.85 -11.11
C ILE A 277 -14.23 -16.35 -11.45
N VAL A 278 -13.37 -15.95 -12.37
CA VAL A 278 -13.29 -14.58 -12.90
C VAL A 278 -14.32 -14.40 -14.02
N SER A 279 -14.31 -15.31 -14.97
CA SER A 279 -15.27 -15.34 -16.08
C SER A 279 -15.63 -16.79 -16.46
N ALA A 280 -16.82 -16.98 -17.03
CA ALA A 280 -17.21 -18.25 -17.67
C ALA A 280 -18.08 -17.94 -18.90
N LYS A 281 -17.63 -18.36 -20.08
CA LYS A 281 -18.20 -18.05 -21.37
C LYS A 281 -18.59 -19.32 -22.11
N LEU A 282 -19.88 -19.45 -22.41
CA LEU A 282 -20.45 -20.56 -23.20
C LEU A 282 -20.59 -20.17 -24.66
N THR A 283 -20.14 -21.03 -25.55
CA THR A 283 -20.38 -20.92 -27.01
C THR A 283 -21.13 -22.15 -27.51
N LEU A 284 -22.19 -21.91 -28.26
CA LEU A 284 -22.94 -22.93 -28.98
C LEU A 284 -22.86 -22.62 -30.47
N TYR A 285 -22.40 -23.56 -31.25
CA TYR A 285 -22.26 -23.42 -32.72
C TYR A 285 -23.51 -23.89 -33.42
N SER A 286 -24.07 -23.07 -34.28
CA SER A 286 -25.23 -23.42 -35.13
C SER A 286 -24.89 -24.59 -36.05
N ILE A 287 -25.76 -25.56 -36.15
CA ILE A 287 -25.54 -26.70 -37.06
C ILE A 287 -25.94 -26.35 -38.49
N HIS A 288 -25.13 -26.80 -39.44
CA HIS A 288 -25.35 -26.52 -40.86
C HIS A 288 -25.96 -27.70 -41.66
N ASP A 289 -26.05 -28.87 -41.06
CA ASP A 289 -26.61 -30.09 -41.63
C ASP A 289 -27.49 -30.82 -40.58
N PRO A 290 -28.58 -30.16 -40.11
CA PRO A 290 -29.39 -30.70 -39.01
C PRO A 290 -30.05 -32.03 -39.37
N THR A 291 -30.30 -32.84 -38.33
CA THR A 291 -30.95 -34.17 -38.48
C THR A 291 -32.47 -34.06 -38.43
N ASN A 292 -32.99 -33.11 -37.65
CA ASN A 292 -34.40 -32.97 -37.35
C ASN A 292 -34.93 -31.59 -37.74
N GLY A 293 -36.25 -31.45 -37.80
CA GLY A 293 -36.92 -30.15 -37.96
C GLY A 293 -36.76 -29.55 -39.37
N ASP A 294 -36.26 -28.34 -39.49
CA ASP A 294 -35.91 -27.73 -40.77
C ASP A 294 -34.52 -28.18 -41.17
N LEU A 295 -34.44 -29.01 -42.20
CA LEU A 295 -33.17 -29.57 -42.66
C LEU A 295 -32.29 -28.58 -43.46
N VAL A 296 -32.75 -27.35 -43.63
CA VAL A 296 -32.03 -26.28 -44.37
C VAL A 296 -31.58 -25.16 -43.42
N ASN A 297 -32.34 -24.85 -42.38
CA ASN A 297 -32.09 -23.74 -41.48
C ASN A 297 -32.08 -24.24 -40.04
N ALA A 298 -31.01 -23.99 -39.32
CA ALA A 298 -30.92 -24.32 -37.89
C ALA A 298 -31.83 -23.43 -37.03
N ASN A 299 -32.27 -22.29 -37.55
CA ASN A 299 -33.15 -21.35 -36.87
C ASN A 299 -34.38 -21.09 -37.74
N SER A 300 -35.54 -21.55 -37.28
CA SER A 300 -36.81 -21.37 -37.99
C SER A 300 -37.96 -21.03 -37.05
N GLY A 301 -39.06 -20.50 -37.61
CA GLY A 301 -40.26 -20.14 -36.84
C GLY A 301 -40.43 -18.64 -36.63
N THR A 302 -41.67 -18.25 -36.29
CA THR A 302 -42.03 -16.85 -36.11
C THR A 302 -41.46 -16.23 -34.85
N ASP A 303 -41.19 -17.06 -33.82
CA ASP A 303 -40.48 -16.67 -32.57
C ASP A 303 -39.70 -17.87 -32.08
N ASN A 304 -38.42 -17.95 -32.46
CA ASN A 304 -37.50 -19.00 -32.05
C ASN A 304 -36.64 -18.56 -30.85
N SER A 305 -37.11 -17.61 -30.04
CA SER A 305 -36.49 -17.28 -28.77
C SER A 305 -36.47 -18.49 -27.84
N MET A 306 -35.37 -18.62 -27.09
CA MET A 306 -35.17 -19.79 -26.21
C MET A 306 -34.50 -19.43 -24.89
N PHE A 307 -34.61 -20.31 -23.94
CA PHE A 307 -33.89 -20.24 -22.68
C PHE A 307 -32.75 -21.25 -22.63
N ILE A 308 -31.61 -20.78 -22.11
CA ILE A 308 -30.54 -21.65 -21.57
C ILE A 308 -30.69 -21.62 -20.05
N ARG A 309 -30.96 -22.77 -19.46
CA ARG A 309 -31.20 -22.90 -18.02
C ARG A 309 -30.26 -23.89 -17.37
N ARG A 310 -29.85 -23.62 -16.15
CA ARG A 310 -29.08 -24.57 -15.33
C ARG A 310 -30.01 -25.70 -14.87
N ILE A 311 -29.55 -26.94 -15.05
CA ILE A 311 -30.20 -28.13 -14.52
C ILE A 311 -29.91 -28.25 -13.02
N THR A 312 -30.93 -28.68 -12.24
CA THR A 312 -30.88 -28.73 -10.78
C THR A 312 -31.07 -30.12 -10.18
N SER A 313 -31.38 -31.14 -10.99
CA SER A 313 -31.46 -32.53 -10.57
C SER A 313 -30.64 -33.45 -11.45
N SER A 314 -30.15 -34.54 -10.88
CA SER A 314 -29.39 -35.56 -11.61
C SER A 314 -30.19 -36.16 -12.76
N TRP A 315 -29.48 -36.49 -13.84
CA TRP A 315 -30.04 -37.15 -15.04
C TRP A 315 -28.93 -37.94 -15.75
N ASP A 316 -29.35 -38.85 -16.60
CA ASP A 316 -28.45 -39.65 -17.47
C ASP A 316 -29.06 -39.67 -18.89
N GLY A 317 -28.30 -39.26 -19.90
CA GLY A 317 -28.73 -39.15 -21.29
C GLY A 317 -29.25 -40.45 -21.86
N ASN A 318 -28.70 -41.59 -21.43
CA ASN A 318 -29.12 -42.92 -21.92
C ASN A 318 -30.50 -43.36 -21.39
N THR A 319 -30.99 -42.77 -20.30
CA THR A 319 -32.20 -43.22 -19.64
C THR A 319 -33.26 -42.14 -19.46
N VAL A 320 -32.90 -40.87 -19.69
CA VAL A 320 -33.82 -39.74 -19.56
C VAL A 320 -34.96 -39.83 -20.57
N THR A 321 -36.13 -39.48 -20.12
CA THR A 321 -37.33 -39.41 -20.95
C THR A 321 -38.00 -38.05 -20.78
N TRP A 322 -39.01 -37.76 -21.61
CA TRP A 322 -39.81 -36.55 -21.44
C TRP A 322 -40.44 -36.44 -20.06
N GLN A 323 -40.91 -37.55 -19.50
CA GLN A 323 -41.53 -37.61 -18.16
C GLN A 323 -40.52 -37.50 -17.02
N THR A 324 -39.29 -37.97 -17.24
CA THR A 324 -38.20 -37.95 -16.24
C THR A 324 -37.19 -36.87 -16.49
N GLN A 325 -37.46 -35.92 -17.40
CA GLN A 325 -36.53 -34.85 -17.70
C GLN A 325 -36.12 -34.07 -16.44
N PRO A 326 -34.86 -33.62 -16.36
CA PRO A 326 -34.34 -32.97 -15.19
C PRO A 326 -35.02 -31.61 -14.95
N THR A 327 -35.15 -31.26 -13.69
CA THR A 327 -35.63 -29.95 -13.24
C THR A 327 -34.59 -28.86 -13.59
N THR A 328 -35.07 -27.64 -13.80
CA THR A 328 -34.26 -26.47 -14.06
C THR A 328 -34.63 -25.31 -13.16
N THR A 329 -33.77 -24.32 -13.05
CA THR A 329 -34.09 -23.07 -12.35
C THR A 329 -34.20 -21.92 -13.34
N THR A 330 -35.00 -20.91 -12.97
CA THR A 330 -35.06 -19.63 -13.65
C THR A 330 -34.05 -18.63 -13.10
N THR A 331 -33.40 -18.95 -11.98
CA THR A 331 -32.30 -18.15 -11.45
C THR A 331 -31.13 -18.23 -12.42
N ASP A 332 -30.61 -17.10 -12.84
CA ASP A 332 -29.48 -16.96 -13.79
C ASP A 332 -29.75 -17.48 -15.20
N GLN A 333 -31.02 -17.75 -15.58
CA GLN A 333 -31.35 -18.18 -16.96
C GLN A 333 -30.93 -17.14 -17.99
N ILE A 334 -30.53 -17.61 -19.16
CA ILE A 334 -30.25 -16.74 -20.32
C ILE A 334 -31.43 -16.83 -21.28
N LEU A 335 -32.02 -15.69 -21.62
CA LEU A 335 -32.94 -15.57 -22.73
C LEU A 335 -32.14 -15.28 -24.02
N VAL A 336 -32.17 -16.19 -24.94
CA VAL A 336 -31.64 -15.99 -26.30
C VAL A 336 -32.77 -15.47 -27.17
N PRO A 337 -32.66 -14.24 -27.74
CA PRO A 337 -33.74 -13.62 -28.48
C PRO A 337 -33.97 -14.33 -29.82
N HIS A 338 -35.15 -14.10 -30.41
CA HIS A 338 -35.49 -14.53 -31.77
C HIS A 338 -34.46 -14.05 -32.81
N THR A 339 -34.25 -14.86 -33.84
CA THR A 339 -33.43 -14.50 -34.99
C THR A 339 -34.06 -14.97 -36.29
N ASN A 340 -33.90 -14.17 -37.35
CA ASN A 340 -34.24 -14.51 -38.73
C ASN A 340 -33.04 -15.05 -39.52
N GLN A 341 -31.86 -15.18 -38.87
CA GLN A 341 -30.68 -15.77 -39.51
C GLN A 341 -30.85 -17.29 -39.58
N ALA A 342 -30.65 -17.88 -40.73
CA ALA A 342 -30.73 -19.34 -40.92
C ALA A 342 -29.76 -20.08 -39.97
N PHE A 343 -28.59 -19.50 -39.76
CA PHE A 343 -27.53 -20.00 -38.86
C PHE A 343 -27.03 -18.85 -37.99
N LEU A 344 -26.89 -19.10 -36.69
CA LEU A 344 -26.38 -18.11 -35.74
C LEU A 344 -25.67 -18.81 -34.61
N ASP A 345 -24.36 -18.68 -34.58
CA ASP A 345 -23.54 -19.08 -33.44
C ASP A 345 -23.86 -18.17 -32.22
N LEU A 346 -24.00 -18.77 -31.06
CA LEU A 346 -24.11 -18.05 -29.77
C LEU A 346 -22.74 -18.05 -29.11
N THR A 347 -22.03 -16.93 -29.21
CA THR A 347 -20.66 -16.83 -28.73
C THR A 347 -20.59 -16.08 -27.42
N ASP A 348 -19.70 -16.50 -26.53
CA ASP A 348 -19.33 -15.83 -25.31
C ASP A 348 -20.50 -15.47 -24.36
N LEU A 349 -21.52 -16.32 -24.30
CA LEU A 349 -22.63 -16.17 -23.37
C LEU A 349 -22.11 -16.23 -21.92
N ASP A 350 -22.42 -15.23 -21.11
CA ASP A 350 -21.98 -15.19 -19.72
C ASP A 350 -22.76 -16.20 -18.86
N VAL A 351 -22.09 -17.24 -18.42
CA VAL A 351 -22.64 -18.31 -17.57
C VAL A 351 -21.94 -18.38 -16.22
N LYS A 352 -21.20 -17.34 -15.81
CA LYS A 352 -20.43 -17.32 -14.56
C LYS A 352 -21.28 -17.69 -13.35
N SER A 353 -22.46 -17.08 -13.20
CA SER A 353 -23.37 -17.36 -12.07
C SER A 353 -23.81 -18.82 -12.06
N MET A 354 -24.15 -19.39 -13.24
CA MET A 354 -24.53 -20.80 -13.37
C MET A 354 -23.38 -21.73 -12.99
N ILE A 355 -22.17 -21.46 -13.46
CA ILE A 355 -20.98 -22.28 -13.14
C ILE A 355 -20.66 -22.24 -11.65
N ASN A 356 -20.72 -21.06 -11.01
CA ASN A 356 -20.55 -20.95 -9.56
C ASN A 356 -21.60 -21.78 -8.81
N ALA A 357 -22.87 -21.71 -9.22
CA ALA A 357 -23.94 -22.49 -8.63
C ALA A 357 -23.77 -24.00 -8.88
N MET A 358 -23.30 -24.44 -10.05
CA MET A 358 -22.99 -25.84 -10.35
C MET A 358 -21.90 -26.39 -9.44
N ARG A 359 -20.87 -25.60 -9.15
CA ARG A 359 -19.77 -26.01 -8.25
C ARG A 359 -20.22 -26.19 -6.78
N THR A 360 -21.25 -25.49 -6.34
CA THR A 360 -21.71 -25.52 -4.95
C THR A 360 -22.92 -26.43 -4.72
N SER A 361 -23.79 -26.59 -5.76
CA SER A 361 -25.09 -27.27 -5.63
C SER A 361 -25.20 -28.53 -6.50
N GLY A 362 -24.12 -28.90 -7.20
CA GLY A 362 -24.07 -30.03 -8.09
C GLY A 362 -24.09 -29.63 -9.56
N ASN A 363 -23.16 -30.21 -10.32
CA ASN A 363 -23.03 -29.99 -11.77
C ASN A 363 -23.91 -30.97 -12.52
N TYR A 364 -25.07 -30.47 -12.96
CA TYR A 364 -26.03 -31.24 -13.77
C TYR A 364 -26.16 -30.69 -15.20
N GLY A 365 -25.42 -29.60 -15.55
CA GLY A 365 -25.35 -29.04 -16.89
C GLY A 365 -26.43 -28.03 -17.24
N PHE A 366 -26.67 -27.90 -18.53
CA PHE A 366 -27.56 -26.94 -19.16
C PHE A 366 -28.69 -27.60 -19.90
N LYS A 367 -29.86 -26.94 -19.96
CA LYS A 367 -30.99 -27.34 -20.79
C LYS A 367 -31.43 -26.22 -21.71
N LEU A 368 -31.64 -26.55 -22.98
CA LEU A 368 -32.14 -25.66 -24.00
C LEU A 368 -33.65 -25.89 -24.16
N THR A 369 -34.44 -24.83 -24.14
CA THR A 369 -35.89 -24.89 -24.29
C THR A 369 -36.38 -23.69 -25.06
N LEU A 370 -37.26 -23.83 -26.03
CA LEU A 370 -37.94 -22.66 -26.62
C LEU A 370 -38.65 -21.86 -25.52
N GLN A 371 -38.73 -20.56 -25.69
CA GLN A 371 -39.56 -19.69 -24.83
C GLN A 371 -41.04 -20.01 -25.02
N ASN A 372 -41.44 -20.17 -26.28
CA ASN A 372 -42.76 -20.55 -26.73
C ASN A 372 -42.67 -21.78 -27.64
N GLU A 373 -43.23 -22.91 -27.23
CA GLU A 373 -43.19 -24.15 -28.01
C GLU A 373 -44.31 -24.16 -29.07
N VAL A 374 -44.19 -23.25 -30.05
CA VAL A 374 -45.13 -23.15 -31.17
C VAL A 374 -44.61 -24.03 -32.34
N ILE A 375 -45.51 -24.84 -32.91
CA ILE A 375 -45.16 -25.78 -34.00
C ILE A 375 -44.49 -25.05 -35.18
N TYR A 376 -43.48 -25.68 -35.78
CA TYR A 376 -42.56 -25.16 -36.78
C TYR A 376 -41.60 -24.09 -36.27
N THR A 377 -41.24 -24.20 -34.99
CA THR A 377 -40.22 -23.36 -34.35
C THR A 377 -39.07 -24.23 -33.88
N ILE A 378 -37.84 -23.82 -34.21
CA ILE A 378 -36.62 -24.56 -33.85
C ILE A 378 -35.39 -23.67 -33.69
N ARG A 379 -34.50 -24.08 -32.82
CA ARG A 379 -33.11 -23.61 -32.65
C ARG A 379 -32.23 -24.84 -32.51
N GLN A 380 -31.21 -25.00 -33.38
CA GLN A 380 -30.35 -26.19 -33.43
C GLN A 380 -28.88 -25.79 -33.35
N PHE A 381 -28.15 -26.52 -32.54
CA PHE A 381 -26.71 -26.34 -32.38
C PHE A 381 -26.01 -27.70 -32.56
N CYS A 382 -24.70 -27.66 -32.87
CA CYS A 382 -23.89 -28.86 -32.87
C CYS A 382 -23.82 -29.48 -31.48
N SER A 383 -24.08 -30.78 -31.39
CA SER A 383 -24.00 -31.54 -30.15
C SER A 383 -22.56 -31.99 -29.83
N PRO A 384 -22.31 -32.59 -28.67
CA PRO A 384 -21.04 -33.28 -28.38
C PRO A 384 -20.77 -34.49 -29.31
N THR A 385 -21.79 -35.02 -30.01
CA THR A 385 -21.63 -36.14 -30.96
C THR A 385 -21.42 -35.68 -32.38
N HIS A 386 -21.41 -34.38 -32.67
CA HIS A 386 -21.15 -33.83 -34.01
C HIS A 386 -19.76 -34.24 -34.51
N ALA A 387 -19.65 -34.58 -35.80
CA ALA A 387 -18.42 -35.10 -36.39
C ALA A 387 -17.23 -34.12 -36.32
N ASP A 388 -17.50 -32.81 -36.42
CA ASP A 388 -16.50 -31.77 -36.24
C ASP A 388 -16.43 -31.36 -34.76
N ALA A 389 -15.44 -31.89 -34.05
CA ALA A 389 -15.23 -31.57 -32.62
C ALA A 389 -14.95 -30.09 -32.33
N SER A 390 -14.50 -29.31 -33.33
CA SER A 390 -14.29 -27.87 -33.16
C SER A 390 -15.60 -27.10 -33.00
N LYS A 391 -16.73 -27.72 -33.36
CA LYS A 391 -18.08 -27.17 -33.25
C LYS A 391 -18.86 -27.70 -32.05
N HIS A 392 -18.28 -28.57 -31.24
CA HIS A 392 -18.93 -28.97 -29.99
C HIS A 392 -19.16 -27.74 -29.09
N PRO A 393 -20.19 -27.76 -28.22
CA PRO A 393 -20.36 -26.74 -27.21
C PRO A 393 -19.04 -26.46 -26.49
N LYS A 394 -18.69 -25.17 -26.29
CA LYS A 394 -17.42 -24.80 -25.73
C LYS A 394 -17.64 -23.89 -24.49
N LEU A 395 -17.00 -24.24 -23.41
CA LEU A 395 -17.02 -23.45 -22.18
C LEU A 395 -15.59 -23.00 -21.84
N VAL A 396 -15.36 -21.69 -21.81
CA VAL A 396 -14.08 -21.10 -21.42
C VAL A 396 -14.24 -20.45 -20.04
N ILE A 397 -13.43 -20.89 -19.09
CA ILE A 397 -13.48 -20.44 -17.71
C ILE A 397 -12.13 -19.84 -17.34
N GLU A 398 -12.15 -18.61 -16.83
CA GLU A 398 -11.00 -18.00 -16.19
C GLU A 398 -11.19 -18.03 -14.68
N TYR A 399 -10.16 -18.44 -13.94
CA TYR A 399 -10.19 -18.55 -12.49
C TYR A 399 -8.81 -18.35 -11.89
N TYR A 400 -8.76 -18.17 -10.58
CA TYR A 400 -7.55 -18.16 -9.77
C TYR A 400 -7.77 -18.90 -8.45
#